data_aeec6ce01c78413cb6aa7655e6fdf38b
#
_entry.id   aeec6ce01c78413cb6aa7655e6fdf38b
#
_cell.length_a   1.000
_cell.length_b   1.000
_cell.length_c   1.000
_cell.angle_alpha   90.00
_cell.angle_beta   90.00
_cell.angle_gamma   90.00
#
_symmetry.space_group_name_H-M   'P 1'
#
loop_
_entity.id
_entity.type
_entity.pdbx_description
1 polymer ?
#
loop_
_entity_poly.entity_id
_entity_poly.type
_entity_poly.pdbx_seq_one_letter_code
_entity_poly.pdbx_strand_id
1 'polypeptide(L)'
;GANEVSLEMEDVKITIKTSSEPPPIVVQEPIVVPQQTVPSTTIPTVDATDLPLVPPADDQSKLITITSPIIGTFYRKPSPDKPTFVEVGDTITEGTVLCVIEAMKLFNDIESEISGKIVKILVDDSSPVEFDQPLFLVDPS
;
A
#
# COMPACT_ATOMS: atom_id res chain seq x y z
N GLY A 1 -34.76 -23.92 15.42
CA GLY A 1 -34.30 -25.02 14.61
C GLY A 1 -32.82 -24.83 14.31
N ALA A 2 -31.98 -25.67 14.93
CA ALA A 2 -30.53 -25.66 14.60
C ALA A 2 -30.38 -26.36 13.26
N ASN A 3 -29.88 -25.63 12.28
CA ASN A 3 -29.47 -26.21 11.01
C ASN A 3 -28.02 -26.65 11.12
N GLU A 4 -27.80 -27.93 11.27
CA GLU A 4 -26.51 -28.57 11.19
C GLU A 4 -26.36 -29.14 9.77
N VAL A 5 -25.33 -28.66 9.03
CA VAL A 5 -24.96 -29.24 7.75
C VAL A 5 -23.66 -30.01 7.95
N SER A 6 -23.72 -31.32 7.79
CA SER A 6 -22.56 -32.21 7.84
C SER A 6 -22.29 -32.74 6.44
N LEU A 7 -21.08 -32.43 5.92
CA LEU A 7 -20.57 -33.00 4.68
C LEU A 7 -19.44 -33.96 5.03
N GLU A 8 -19.60 -35.23 4.72
CA GLU A 8 -18.61 -36.26 4.96
C GLU A 8 -18.11 -36.79 3.62
N MET A 9 -16.84 -36.50 3.33
CA MET A 9 -16.06 -37.13 2.24
C MET A 9 -14.98 -38.02 2.87
N GLU A 10 -14.57 -39.07 2.20
CA GLU A 10 -13.75 -40.15 2.73
C GLU A 10 -12.44 -39.77 3.43
N ASP A 11 -11.98 -38.51 3.29
CA ASP A 11 -10.75 -38.03 3.92
C ASP A 11 -10.86 -36.71 4.70
N VAL A 12 -11.99 -35.98 4.68
CA VAL A 12 -12.14 -34.71 5.40
C VAL A 12 -13.52 -34.57 6.00
N LYS A 13 -13.59 -34.51 7.32
CA LYS A 13 -14.81 -34.21 8.08
C LYS A 13 -14.84 -32.72 8.44
N ILE A 14 -15.69 -31.95 7.77
CA ILE A 14 -15.92 -30.54 8.09
C ILE A 14 -17.28 -30.44 8.80
N THR A 15 -17.27 -30.01 10.06
CA THR A 15 -18.47 -29.71 10.83
C THR A 15 -18.60 -28.20 11.02
N ILE A 16 -19.58 -27.58 10.39
CA ILE A 16 -19.89 -26.16 10.57
C ILE A 16 -21.07 -26.03 11.52
N LYS A 17 -20.85 -25.49 12.71
CA LYS A 17 -21.90 -25.12 13.67
C LYS A 17 -22.13 -23.61 13.58
N THR A 18 -23.26 -23.21 13.05
CA THR A 18 -23.69 -21.82 13.09
C THR A 18 -24.46 -21.59 14.38
N SER A 19 -23.81 -21.01 15.39
CA SER A 19 -24.46 -20.53 16.60
C SER A 19 -25.02 -19.14 16.32
N SER A 20 -26.33 -19.03 16.22
CA SER A 20 -27.03 -17.75 16.16
C SER A 20 -27.35 -17.27 17.58
N GLU A 21 -26.31 -16.85 18.30
CA GLU A 21 -26.49 -16.05 19.51
C GLU A 21 -26.15 -14.61 19.15
N PRO A 22 -27.08 -13.66 19.33
CA PRO A 22 -26.74 -12.25 19.15
C PRO A 22 -25.76 -11.83 20.26
N PRO A 23 -24.74 -11.01 19.95
CA PRO A 23 -23.81 -10.54 20.95
C PRO A 23 -24.57 -9.69 21.99
N PRO A 24 -24.24 -9.79 23.29
CA PRO A 24 -24.85 -8.95 24.30
C PRO A 24 -24.51 -7.49 24.03
N ILE A 25 -25.54 -6.67 23.96
CA ILE A 25 -25.42 -5.22 23.87
C ILE A 25 -24.83 -4.74 25.19
N VAL A 26 -23.55 -4.42 25.22
CA VAL A 26 -22.94 -3.71 26.34
C VAL A 26 -23.39 -2.25 26.23
N VAL A 27 -24.39 -1.92 27.05
CA VAL A 27 -24.76 -0.52 27.27
C VAL A 27 -23.63 0.11 28.07
N GLN A 28 -22.78 0.86 27.43
CA GLN A 28 -21.79 1.71 28.10
C GLN A 28 -22.53 2.92 28.67
N GLU A 29 -22.58 2.98 30.00
CA GLU A 29 -22.99 4.18 30.73
C GLU A 29 -22.05 5.34 30.37
N PRO A 30 -22.54 6.58 30.21
CA PRO A 30 -21.71 7.72 29.94
C PRO A 30 -20.82 8.03 31.14
N ILE A 31 -19.52 7.83 30.97
CA ILE A 31 -18.51 8.28 31.94
C ILE A 31 -18.48 9.80 31.86
N VAL A 32 -19.00 10.43 32.91
CA VAL A 32 -18.84 11.87 33.12
C VAL A 32 -17.36 12.12 33.44
N VAL A 33 -16.63 12.65 32.49
CA VAL A 33 -15.26 13.11 32.69
C VAL A 33 -15.32 14.46 33.40
N PRO A 34 -14.73 14.62 34.61
CA PRO A 34 -14.64 15.93 35.24
C PRO A 34 -13.72 16.82 34.40
N GLN A 35 -14.24 17.97 34.01
CA GLN A 35 -13.56 19.01 33.27
C GLN A 35 -12.49 19.62 34.17
N GLN A 36 -11.22 19.23 34.01
CA GLN A 36 -10.10 19.89 34.64
C GLN A 36 -9.79 21.18 33.87
N THR A 37 -9.96 22.29 34.54
CA THR A 37 -9.52 23.61 34.11
C THR A 37 -7.98 23.60 34.03
N VAL A 38 -7.43 23.66 32.83
CA VAL A 38 -6.00 23.85 32.59
C VAL A 38 -5.65 25.32 32.84
N PRO A 39 -4.66 25.62 33.72
CA PRO A 39 -4.14 26.99 33.83
C PRO A 39 -3.39 27.34 32.53
N SER A 40 -3.69 28.52 31.99
CA SER A 40 -2.93 29.16 30.92
C SER A 40 -1.46 29.30 31.32
N THR A 41 -0.61 28.47 30.75
CA THR A 41 0.84 28.66 30.85
C THR A 41 1.33 29.30 29.53
N THR A 42 1.90 30.47 29.71
CA THR A 42 2.57 31.28 28.70
C THR A 42 3.49 30.47 27.79
N ILE A 43 3.28 30.64 26.50
CA ILE A 43 4.11 30.11 25.42
C ILE A 43 5.49 30.79 25.50
N PRO A 44 6.60 30.07 25.66
CA PRO A 44 7.89 30.62 25.32
C PRO A 44 8.01 30.67 23.79
N THR A 45 8.27 31.86 23.28
CA THR A 45 8.68 32.07 21.87
C THR A 45 9.98 31.32 21.68
N VAL A 46 9.92 30.16 21.02
CA VAL A 46 11.11 29.50 20.49
C VAL A 46 11.40 30.04 19.09
N ASP A 47 12.59 30.56 18.99
CA ASP A 47 13.28 31.06 17.82
C ASP A 47 13.11 30.09 16.63
N ALA A 48 12.69 30.62 15.49
CA ALA A 48 12.51 29.89 14.26
C ALA A 48 13.87 29.66 13.61
N THR A 49 14.50 28.52 13.94
CA THR A 49 15.65 28.06 13.14
C THR A 49 15.79 26.56 13.33
N ASP A 50 15.22 25.82 12.47
CA ASP A 50 15.48 24.50 11.91
C ASP A 50 14.20 23.81 11.46
N LEU A 51 13.58 24.35 10.43
CA LEU A 51 12.71 23.53 9.59
C LEU A 51 13.64 22.73 8.66
N PRO A 52 13.55 21.39 8.63
CA PRO A 52 14.22 20.66 7.59
C PRO A 52 13.70 21.20 6.25
N LEU A 53 14.63 21.66 5.42
CA LEU A 53 14.34 22.07 4.04
C LEU A 53 13.60 20.90 3.36
N VAL A 54 12.30 21.06 3.22
CA VAL A 54 11.53 20.31 2.23
C VAL A 54 12.11 20.77 0.89
N PRO A 55 12.67 19.89 0.07
CA PRO A 55 13.14 20.26 -1.26
C PRO A 55 11.99 20.95 -2.00
N PRO A 56 12.26 22.02 -2.76
CA PRO A 56 11.21 22.77 -3.43
C PRO A 56 10.38 21.85 -4.32
N ALA A 57 9.07 21.93 -4.14
CA ALA A 57 8.07 21.19 -4.93
C ALA A 57 7.92 21.79 -6.35
N ASP A 58 9.02 22.12 -7.02
CA ASP A 58 9.02 22.92 -8.25
C ASP A 58 9.32 22.14 -9.53
N ASP A 59 9.22 20.79 -9.52
CA ASP A 59 9.39 20.03 -10.76
C ASP A 59 8.39 18.87 -10.93
N GLN A 60 7.33 18.81 -10.11
CA GLN A 60 6.34 17.74 -10.22
C GLN A 60 5.35 17.91 -11.38
N SER A 61 5.37 19.07 -12.05
CA SER A 61 4.42 19.36 -13.16
C SER A 61 4.73 18.60 -14.44
N LYS A 62 5.88 17.94 -14.53
CA LYS A 62 6.30 17.16 -15.70
C LYS A 62 6.37 15.66 -15.43
N LEU A 63 6.18 15.22 -14.18
CA LEU A 63 6.31 13.82 -13.84
C LEU A 63 5.11 13.03 -14.38
N ILE A 64 5.42 11.93 -15.04
CA ILE A 64 4.42 10.95 -15.49
C ILE A 64 4.36 9.82 -14.46
N THR A 65 3.15 9.45 -14.10
CA THR A 65 2.92 8.33 -13.19
C THR A 65 2.65 7.07 -13.99
N ILE A 66 3.43 6.01 -13.71
CA ILE A 66 3.15 4.67 -14.24
C ILE A 66 2.31 3.94 -13.21
N THR A 67 1.15 3.42 -13.65
CA THR A 67 0.18 2.72 -12.80
C THR A 67 0.16 1.22 -13.09
N SER A 68 -0.45 0.46 -12.17
CA SER A 68 -0.62 -0.97 -12.34
C SER A 68 -1.77 -1.29 -13.30
N PRO A 69 -1.54 -2.08 -14.36
CA PRO A 69 -2.60 -2.51 -15.27
C PRO A 69 -3.46 -3.66 -14.72
N ILE A 70 -3.05 -4.27 -13.61
CA ILE A 70 -3.72 -5.42 -13.00
C ILE A 70 -3.65 -5.39 -11.48
N ILE A 71 -4.53 -6.13 -10.83
CA ILE A 71 -4.44 -6.39 -9.38
C ILE A 71 -3.49 -7.55 -9.12
N GLY A 72 -2.72 -7.48 -8.03
CA GLY A 72 -1.81 -8.57 -7.65
C GLY A 72 -0.81 -8.16 -6.59
N THR A 73 0.30 -8.87 -6.52
CA THR A 73 1.43 -8.55 -5.64
C THR A 73 2.59 -8.01 -6.48
N PHE A 74 3.06 -6.85 -6.09
CA PHE A 74 4.16 -6.15 -6.76
C PHE A 74 5.51 -6.69 -6.32
N TYR A 75 6.40 -7.01 -7.26
CA TYR A 75 7.77 -7.42 -7.02
C TYR A 75 8.73 -6.57 -7.85
N ARG A 76 9.77 -6.03 -7.19
CA ARG A 76 10.83 -5.26 -7.85
C ARG A 76 11.89 -6.13 -8.52
N LYS A 77 11.85 -7.43 -8.28
CA LYS A 77 12.84 -8.41 -8.73
C LYS A 77 12.14 -9.57 -9.43
N PRO A 78 12.79 -10.19 -10.43
CA PRO A 78 12.25 -11.41 -11.05
C PRO A 78 12.35 -12.64 -10.14
N SER A 79 13.26 -12.61 -9.17
CA SER A 79 13.40 -13.64 -8.13
C SER A 79 14.25 -13.12 -6.96
N PRO A 80 14.18 -13.76 -5.77
CA PRO A 80 14.89 -13.30 -4.58
C PRO A 80 16.42 -13.16 -4.75
N ASP A 81 17.00 -13.98 -5.62
CA ASP A 81 18.46 -14.03 -5.86
C ASP A 81 18.93 -13.07 -6.96
N LYS A 82 18.01 -12.34 -7.60
CA LYS A 82 18.35 -11.42 -8.69
C LYS A 82 18.24 -9.95 -8.23
N PRO A 83 18.97 -9.06 -8.91
CA PRO A 83 18.86 -7.63 -8.66
C PRO A 83 17.47 -7.11 -9.03
N THR A 84 17.14 -5.92 -8.56
CA THR A 84 15.94 -5.16 -8.97
C THR A 84 16.01 -4.85 -10.46
N PHE A 85 14.85 -4.78 -11.10
CA PHE A 85 14.75 -4.40 -12.51
C PHE A 85 15.24 -2.96 -12.72
N VAL A 86 14.81 -2.06 -11.84
CA VAL A 86 15.12 -0.64 -11.88
C VAL A 86 15.24 -0.05 -10.47
N GLU A 87 15.99 1.05 -10.36
CA GLU A 87 16.16 1.82 -9.14
C GLU A 87 15.82 3.30 -9.36
N VAL A 88 15.65 4.02 -8.26
CA VAL A 88 15.46 5.47 -8.32
C VAL A 88 16.72 6.12 -8.90
N GLY A 89 16.55 6.90 -9.94
CA GLY A 89 17.63 7.54 -10.67
C GLY A 89 18.03 6.85 -11.98
N ASP A 90 17.51 5.66 -12.24
CA ASP A 90 17.76 4.94 -13.49
C ASP A 90 17.03 5.59 -14.66
N THR A 91 17.69 5.54 -15.83
CA THR A 91 17.07 5.93 -17.09
C THR A 91 16.42 4.73 -17.73
N ILE A 92 15.14 4.85 -18.06
CA ILE A 92 14.32 3.84 -18.71
C ILE A 92 13.91 4.27 -20.10
N THR A 93 13.61 3.30 -20.94
CA THR A 93 13.07 3.51 -22.29
C THR A 93 11.77 2.73 -22.41
N GLU A 94 10.97 3.09 -23.41
CA GLU A 94 9.77 2.33 -23.76
C GLU A 94 10.12 0.84 -23.96
N GLY A 95 9.36 -0.07 -23.35
CA GLY A 95 9.61 -1.50 -23.32
C GLY A 95 10.61 -1.98 -22.24
N THR A 96 11.13 -1.09 -21.40
CA THR A 96 11.97 -1.51 -20.26
C THR A 96 11.09 -2.12 -19.18
N VAL A 97 11.41 -3.35 -18.73
CA VAL A 97 10.70 -4.01 -17.62
C VAL A 97 11.01 -3.28 -16.31
N LEU A 98 9.98 -2.82 -15.62
CA LEU A 98 10.07 -2.06 -14.39
C LEU A 98 9.88 -2.91 -13.15
N CYS A 99 8.94 -3.84 -13.22
CA CYS A 99 8.55 -4.71 -12.11
C CYS A 99 7.78 -5.92 -12.64
N VAL A 100 7.48 -6.82 -11.72
CA VAL A 100 6.61 -7.98 -11.97
C VAL A 100 5.42 -7.91 -11.04
N ILE A 101 4.23 -8.21 -11.54
CA ILE A 101 3.03 -8.34 -10.72
C ILE A 101 2.54 -9.79 -10.79
N GLU A 102 2.48 -10.41 -9.63
CA GLU A 102 1.92 -11.75 -9.48
C GLU A 102 0.41 -11.66 -9.30
N ALA A 103 -0.31 -12.20 -10.27
CA ALA A 103 -1.76 -12.32 -10.24
C ALA A 103 -2.14 -13.78 -10.53
N MET A 104 -2.93 -14.42 -9.67
CA MET A 104 -3.41 -15.80 -9.86
C MET A 104 -2.27 -16.82 -10.11
N LYS A 105 -1.13 -16.66 -9.42
CA LYS A 105 0.09 -17.47 -9.57
C LYS A 105 0.81 -17.32 -10.93
N LEU A 106 0.47 -16.29 -11.68
CA LEU A 106 1.15 -15.90 -12.91
C LEU A 106 1.93 -14.61 -12.67
N PHE A 107 3.16 -14.59 -13.14
CA PHE A 107 4.03 -13.42 -13.08
C PHE A 107 3.90 -12.64 -14.39
N ASN A 108 3.47 -11.39 -14.28
CA ASN A 108 3.28 -10.49 -15.41
C ASN A 108 4.34 -9.39 -15.35
N ASP A 109 5.18 -9.33 -16.35
CA ASP A 109 6.17 -8.25 -16.49
C ASP A 109 5.45 -6.95 -16.86
N ILE A 110 5.75 -5.89 -16.12
CA ILE A 110 5.22 -4.55 -16.36
C ILE A 110 6.32 -3.72 -17.00
N GLU A 111 6.08 -3.33 -18.23
CA GLU A 111 7.01 -2.56 -19.04
C GLU A 111 6.66 -1.06 -19.02
N SER A 112 7.66 -0.23 -19.22
CA SER A 112 7.47 1.21 -19.36
C SER A 112 6.88 1.54 -20.72
N GLU A 113 5.84 2.38 -20.74
CA GLU A 113 5.24 2.95 -21.96
C GLU A 113 5.93 4.26 -22.39
N ILE A 114 6.90 4.73 -21.60
CA ILE A 114 7.59 6.00 -21.81
C ILE A 114 9.09 5.87 -21.58
N SER A 115 9.83 6.79 -22.17
CA SER A 115 11.26 6.98 -21.87
C SER A 115 11.43 8.12 -20.87
N GLY A 116 12.36 7.96 -19.94
CA GLY A 116 12.62 8.96 -18.92
C GLY A 116 13.48 8.43 -17.79
N LYS A 117 13.52 9.18 -16.69
CA LYS A 117 14.26 8.84 -15.48
C LYS A 117 13.33 8.55 -14.33
N ILE A 118 13.56 7.46 -13.61
CA ILE A 118 12.78 7.13 -12.41
C ILE A 118 13.10 8.10 -11.29
N VAL A 119 12.11 8.88 -10.87
CA VAL A 119 12.22 9.85 -9.78
C VAL A 119 11.87 9.21 -8.45
N LYS A 120 10.84 8.37 -8.43
CA LYS A 120 10.37 7.73 -7.21
C LYS A 120 9.67 6.41 -7.50
N ILE A 121 9.81 5.47 -6.57
CA ILE A 121 9.05 4.22 -6.51
C ILE A 121 8.03 4.39 -5.37
N LEU A 122 6.76 4.18 -5.66
CA LEU A 122 5.65 4.47 -4.75
C LEU A 122 5.14 3.26 -3.98
N VAL A 123 5.60 2.06 -4.36
CA VAL A 123 5.17 0.79 -3.78
C VAL A 123 6.38 0.01 -3.31
N ASP A 124 6.27 -0.60 -2.14
CA ASP A 124 7.30 -1.47 -1.58
C ASP A 124 7.30 -2.86 -2.24
N ASP A 125 8.46 -3.52 -2.21
CA ASP A 125 8.59 -4.90 -2.70
C ASP A 125 7.67 -5.85 -1.93
N SER A 126 7.07 -6.81 -2.62
CA SER A 126 6.12 -7.78 -2.05
C SER A 126 4.84 -7.17 -1.47
N SER A 127 4.42 -6.02 -1.96
CA SER A 127 3.17 -5.36 -1.54
C SER A 127 2.01 -5.64 -2.48
N PRO A 128 0.77 -5.75 -1.96
CA PRO A 128 -0.40 -5.85 -2.80
C PRO A 128 -0.65 -4.53 -3.53
N VAL A 129 -1.05 -4.63 -4.80
CA VAL A 129 -1.43 -3.49 -5.63
C VAL A 129 -2.77 -3.70 -6.30
N GLU A 130 -3.48 -2.60 -6.51
CA GLU A 130 -4.77 -2.58 -7.18
C GLU A 130 -4.64 -2.08 -8.62
N PHE A 131 -5.71 -2.27 -9.41
CA PHE A 131 -5.79 -1.71 -10.75
C PHE A 131 -5.70 -0.18 -10.69
N ASP A 132 -4.92 0.40 -11.61
CA ASP A 132 -4.67 1.84 -11.71
C ASP A 132 -3.93 2.46 -10.49
N GLN A 133 -3.36 1.63 -9.62
CA GLN A 133 -2.56 2.12 -8.50
C GLN A 133 -1.22 2.67 -8.98
N PRO A 134 -0.80 3.87 -8.52
CA PRO A 134 0.50 4.45 -8.83
C PRO A 134 1.67 3.58 -8.36
N LEU A 135 2.59 3.23 -9.27
CA LEU A 135 3.78 2.41 -8.99
C LEU A 135 5.06 3.23 -9.03
N PHE A 136 5.24 4.03 -10.08
CA PHE A 136 6.46 4.82 -10.34
C PHE A 136 6.13 6.24 -10.73
N LEU A 137 7.02 7.17 -10.36
CA LEU A 137 7.07 8.52 -10.91
C LEU A 137 8.29 8.63 -11.82
N VAL A 138 8.08 9.06 -13.05
CA VAL A 138 9.09 9.16 -14.10
C VAL A 138 9.13 10.57 -14.64
N ASP A 139 10.33 11.10 -14.80
CA ASP A 139 10.60 12.35 -15.50
C ASP A 139 10.88 12.04 -16.97
N PRO A 140 10.02 12.49 -17.90
CA PRO A 140 10.15 12.21 -19.33
C PRO A 140 11.17 13.14 -20.02
N SER A 141 12.30 13.41 -19.43
CA SER A 141 13.33 14.31 -19.97
C SER A 141 14.14 13.73 -21.14
#